data_2ee48eace2bf3af65756d992efda6c03
#
_entry.id   2ee48eace2bf3af65756d992efda6c03
#
_cell.length_a   1.000
_cell.length_b   1.000
_cell.length_c   1.000
_cell.angle_alpha   90.00
_cell.angle_beta   90.00
_cell.angle_gamma   90.00
#
_symmetry.space_group_name_H-M   'P 1'
#
loop_
_entity.id
_entity.type
_entity.pdbx_description
1 polymer ?
#
loop_
_entity_poly.entity_id
_entity_poly.type
_entity_poly.pdbx_seq_one_letter_code
_entity_poly.pdbx_strand_id
1 'polypeptide(L)'
;MAKNLKEILVDNSNDLVHMWLEEVAEKQKEVTNSAISQDLFENTNREFVNIIFGSVEKESLTSDLDSFTERVINLGWPLSYLTDGLQLFKRVAIEFLIEHEELDVSVPKVLRHVDELVNPIINQLVNEYSGSWENTVSLQRVALQELSAPLIPVMDNITVMPLIGTIDTERAKFIMENLLDGVIKHHAEVVLIDITGVPVVDTMVAHHIIQAAEAVRLIGSTCILVGIRPEIAQTIVNLGIDLSKFPTKSSLRKGFTTALEMTNQMIVQTNSEEQTIEELIDSLDRSEQS
;
A
#
# COMPACT_ATOMS: atom_id res chain seq x y z
N MET A 1 -10.00 53.42 20.37
CA MET A 1 -10.57 52.43 19.42
C MET A 1 -10.50 51.10 20.10
N ALA A 2 -11.61 50.38 20.23
CA ALA A 2 -11.57 49.03 20.80
C ALA A 2 -10.72 48.17 19.84
N LYS A 3 -9.68 47.47 20.38
CA LYS A 3 -8.89 46.51 19.60
C LYS A 3 -9.80 45.41 19.07
N ASN A 4 -9.54 45.01 17.82
CA ASN A 4 -10.25 43.86 17.24
C ASN A 4 -9.80 42.57 17.96
N LEU A 5 -10.72 41.60 18.17
CA LEU A 5 -10.43 40.31 18.80
C LEU A 5 -9.22 39.60 18.18
N LYS A 6 -9.08 39.69 16.86
CA LYS A 6 -7.91 39.19 16.11
C LYS A 6 -6.61 39.85 16.51
N GLU A 7 -6.58 41.19 16.61
CA GLU A 7 -5.38 41.96 17.01
C GLU A 7 -4.93 41.56 18.40
N ILE A 8 -5.89 41.31 19.33
CA ILE A 8 -5.57 40.90 20.69
C ILE A 8 -4.93 39.50 20.69
N LEU A 9 -5.46 38.54 19.90
CA LEU A 9 -4.85 37.19 19.79
C LEU A 9 -3.45 37.23 19.20
N VAL A 10 -3.21 38.06 18.17
CA VAL A 10 -1.90 38.17 17.51
C VAL A 10 -0.89 38.90 18.41
N ASP A 11 -1.28 40.00 19.06
CA ASP A 11 -0.41 40.76 19.98
C ASP A 11 0.04 39.94 21.18
N ASN A 12 -0.80 38.97 21.64
CA ASN A 12 -0.54 38.10 22.78
C ASN A 12 -0.21 36.65 22.37
N SER A 13 0.25 36.44 21.14
CA SER A 13 0.53 35.10 20.58
C SER A 13 1.52 34.29 21.44
N ASN A 14 2.53 34.92 22.04
CA ASN A 14 3.50 34.23 22.89
C ASN A 14 2.88 33.65 24.17
N ASP A 15 2.00 34.41 24.81
CA ASP A 15 1.32 33.95 26.04
C ASP A 15 0.34 32.83 25.73
N LEU A 16 -0.41 32.96 24.64
CA LEU A 16 -1.31 31.93 24.13
C LEU A 16 -0.57 30.64 23.76
N VAL A 17 0.60 30.75 23.11
CA VAL A 17 1.45 29.58 22.81
C VAL A 17 1.89 28.88 24.09
N HIS A 18 2.31 29.63 25.09
CA HIS A 18 2.76 29.07 26.36
C HIS A 18 1.62 28.33 27.07
N MET A 19 0.46 28.98 27.25
CA MET A 19 -0.73 28.38 27.83
C MET A 19 -1.16 27.10 27.09
N TRP A 20 -1.16 27.13 25.76
CA TRP A 20 -1.52 25.99 24.93
C TRP A 20 -0.52 24.85 25.05
N LEU A 21 0.80 25.12 25.06
CA LEU A 21 1.84 24.08 25.22
C LEU A 21 1.75 23.38 26.58
N GLU A 22 1.44 24.11 27.64
CA GLU A 22 1.23 23.53 28.99
C GLU A 22 0.06 22.54 28.98
N GLU A 23 -1.06 22.93 28.39
CA GLU A 23 -2.25 22.08 28.28
C GLU A 23 -2.04 20.84 27.39
N VAL A 24 -1.32 21.00 26.27
CA VAL A 24 -0.98 19.87 25.38
C VAL A 24 -0.04 18.90 26.06
N ALA A 25 0.97 19.39 26.81
CA ALA A 25 1.92 18.56 27.54
C ALA A 25 1.24 17.74 28.67
N GLU A 26 0.21 18.29 29.27
CA GLU A 26 -0.57 17.60 30.31
C GLU A 26 -1.39 16.44 29.71
N LYS A 27 -2.06 16.67 28.58
CA LYS A 27 -2.77 15.62 27.82
C LYS A 27 -1.85 14.56 27.22
N GLN A 28 -0.64 14.92 26.82
CA GLN A 28 0.33 13.96 26.28
C GLN A 28 0.70 12.87 27.27
N LYS A 29 0.83 13.21 28.57
CA LYS A 29 1.12 12.22 29.62
C LYS A 29 0.09 11.10 29.69
N GLU A 30 -1.14 11.36 29.22
CA GLU A 30 -2.22 10.37 29.19
C GLU A 30 -2.22 9.50 27.93
N VAL A 31 -1.64 9.96 26.79
CA VAL A 31 -1.82 9.36 25.46
C VAL A 31 -0.56 8.72 24.88
N THR A 32 0.66 9.11 25.32
CA THR A 32 1.88 8.71 24.61
C THR A 32 2.51 7.43 25.14
N ASN A 33 2.42 6.36 24.33
CA ASN A 33 3.41 5.28 24.29
C ASN A 33 4.67 5.79 23.54
N SER A 34 5.61 6.34 24.28
CA SER A 34 7.11 6.28 24.23
C SER A 34 7.90 6.24 22.89
N ALA A 35 7.39 6.63 21.73
CA ALA A 35 8.18 6.56 20.49
C ALA A 35 8.69 7.92 19.96
N ILE A 36 8.20 9.05 20.45
CA ILE A 36 8.55 10.39 19.97
C ILE A 36 9.46 11.06 20.99
N SER A 37 10.62 11.58 20.54
CA SER A 37 11.51 12.34 21.45
C SER A 37 10.85 13.64 21.88
N GLN A 38 11.15 14.10 23.11
CA GLN A 38 10.58 15.33 23.66
C GLN A 38 10.91 16.54 22.78
N ASP A 39 12.13 16.62 22.26
CA ASP A 39 12.54 17.71 21.36
C ASP A 39 11.73 17.78 20.06
N LEU A 40 11.45 16.60 19.47
CA LEU A 40 10.64 16.54 18.25
C LEU A 40 9.19 16.94 18.54
N PHE A 41 8.66 16.52 19.68
CA PHE A 41 7.33 16.89 20.14
C PHE A 41 7.20 18.42 20.32
N GLU A 42 8.10 19.04 21.09
CA GLU A 42 8.06 20.47 21.34
C GLU A 42 8.23 21.30 20.05
N ASN A 43 9.16 20.92 19.18
CA ASN A 43 9.39 21.62 17.92
C ASN A 43 8.18 21.51 16.98
N THR A 44 7.58 20.34 16.86
CA THR A 44 6.41 20.12 16.00
C THR A 44 5.19 20.91 16.50
N ASN A 45 4.97 20.93 17.81
CA ASN A 45 3.88 21.70 18.40
C ASN A 45 4.10 23.21 18.27
N ARG A 46 5.31 23.70 18.47
CA ARG A 46 5.64 25.12 18.26
C ARG A 46 5.41 25.55 16.81
N GLU A 47 5.82 24.71 15.87
CA GLU A 47 5.57 24.98 14.44
C GLU A 47 4.07 24.98 14.12
N PHE A 48 3.32 24.03 14.66
CA PHE A 48 1.87 23.96 14.49
C PHE A 48 1.17 25.23 14.95
N VAL A 49 1.52 25.73 16.13
CA VAL A 49 0.98 26.98 16.64
C VAL A 49 1.37 28.19 15.77
N ASN A 50 2.60 28.25 15.30
CA ASN A 50 3.04 29.31 14.40
C ASN A 50 2.24 29.34 13.09
N ILE A 51 1.89 28.18 12.56
CA ILE A 51 1.01 28.05 11.37
C ILE A 51 -0.40 28.53 11.69
N ILE A 52 -0.95 28.18 12.86
CA ILE A 52 -2.27 28.66 13.30
C ILE A 52 -2.27 30.18 13.34
N PHE A 53 -1.30 30.83 14.03
CA PHE A 53 -1.23 32.27 14.12
C PHE A 53 -0.97 32.93 12.78
N GLY A 54 -0.10 32.36 11.94
CA GLY A 54 0.14 32.84 10.58
C GLY A 54 -1.13 32.81 9.70
N SER A 55 -1.97 31.79 9.87
CA SER A 55 -3.26 31.68 9.18
C SER A 55 -4.27 32.71 9.71
N VAL A 56 -4.29 32.94 11.03
CA VAL A 56 -5.12 33.97 11.66
C VAL A 56 -4.72 35.36 11.20
N GLU A 57 -3.41 35.68 11.15
CA GLU A 57 -2.89 36.97 10.76
C GLU A 57 -3.20 37.30 9.29
N LYS A 58 -2.96 36.38 8.38
CA LYS A 58 -3.11 36.59 6.92
C LYS A 58 -4.54 36.42 6.42
N GLU A 59 -5.48 35.99 7.25
CA GLU A 59 -6.86 35.61 6.85
C GLU A 59 -6.92 34.65 5.66
N SER A 60 -5.85 33.92 5.45
CA SER A 60 -5.73 32.93 4.39
C SER A 60 -5.06 31.69 4.94
N LEU A 61 -5.60 30.55 4.55
CA LEU A 61 -4.96 29.26 4.81
C LEU A 61 -3.67 29.21 3.99
N THR A 62 -2.57 28.89 4.65
CA THR A 62 -1.23 28.98 4.05
C THR A 62 -0.79 27.65 3.50
N SER A 63 0.01 27.63 2.42
CA SER A 63 0.73 26.45 1.92
C SER A 63 1.61 25.79 2.99
N ASP A 64 1.87 26.50 4.08
CA ASP A 64 2.63 25.99 5.22
C ASP A 64 1.87 24.90 5.96
N LEU A 65 0.51 24.97 6.01
CA LEU A 65 -0.34 23.95 6.62
C LEU A 65 -0.29 22.65 5.83
N ASP A 66 -0.27 22.71 4.50
CA ASP A 66 -0.21 21.52 3.64
C ASP A 66 1.13 20.78 3.84
N SER A 67 2.24 21.53 3.79
CA SER A 67 3.59 20.99 4.02
C SER A 67 3.76 20.42 5.43
N PHE A 68 3.19 21.07 6.43
CA PHE A 68 3.18 20.59 7.81
C PHE A 68 2.39 19.29 7.93
N THR A 69 1.18 19.26 7.36
CA THR A 69 0.29 18.09 7.42
C THR A 69 0.94 16.87 6.76
N GLU A 70 1.54 17.02 5.58
CA GLU A 70 2.25 15.95 4.90
C GLU A 70 3.40 15.40 5.77
N ARG A 71 4.17 16.26 6.41
CA ARG A 71 5.28 15.86 7.28
C ARG A 71 4.80 15.11 8.52
N VAL A 72 3.74 15.56 9.22
CA VAL A 72 3.24 14.89 10.43
C VAL A 72 2.59 13.55 10.10
N ILE A 73 1.97 13.39 8.91
CA ILE A 73 1.50 12.11 8.41
C ILE A 73 2.67 11.15 8.23
N ASN A 74 3.75 11.59 7.59
CA ASN A 74 4.96 10.79 7.37
C ASN A 74 5.65 10.38 8.69
N LEU A 75 5.53 11.21 9.72
CA LEU A 75 5.99 10.90 11.08
C LEU A 75 5.05 9.97 11.86
N GLY A 76 3.90 9.60 11.28
CA GLY A 76 2.92 8.70 11.90
C GLY A 76 2.06 9.34 13.00
N TRP A 77 1.95 10.65 13.03
CA TRP A 77 1.09 11.34 14.00
C TRP A 77 -0.38 11.14 13.63
N PRO A 78 -1.25 10.77 14.58
CA PRO A 78 -2.65 10.57 14.25
C PRO A 78 -3.39 11.89 14.02
N LEU A 79 -4.37 11.89 13.12
CA LEU A 79 -5.23 13.05 12.87
C LEU A 79 -5.91 13.56 14.14
N SER A 80 -6.32 12.65 15.03
CA SER A 80 -6.93 12.99 16.32
C SER A 80 -6.03 13.89 17.16
N TYR A 81 -4.72 13.66 17.14
CA TYR A 81 -3.79 14.51 17.89
C TYR A 81 -3.83 15.97 17.40
N LEU A 82 -3.83 16.17 16.08
CA LEU A 82 -3.85 17.51 15.48
C LEU A 82 -5.20 18.21 15.71
N THR A 83 -6.29 17.48 15.56
CA THR A 83 -7.64 18.03 15.81
C THR A 83 -7.86 18.34 17.30
N ASP A 84 -7.38 17.49 18.20
CA ASP A 84 -7.42 17.76 19.65
C ASP A 84 -6.58 18.97 20.03
N GLY A 85 -5.39 19.11 19.42
CA GLY A 85 -4.55 20.30 19.59
C GLY A 85 -5.26 21.60 19.17
N LEU A 86 -5.99 21.60 18.03
CA LEU A 86 -6.79 22.73 17.57
C LEU A 86 -7.99 23.03 18.48
N GLN A 87 -8.67 22.00 18.96
CA GLN A 87 -9.77 22.17 19.92
C GLN A 87 -9.26 22.76 21.26
N LEU A 88 -8.08 22.34 21.68
CA LEU A 88 -7.43 22.88 22.85
C LEU A 88 -7.03 24.35 22.67
N PHE A 89 -6.43 24.68 21.50
CA PHE A 89 -6.13 26.06 21.14
C PHE A 89 -7.38 26.95 21.16
N LYS A 90 -8.48 26.45 20.59
CA LYS A 90 -9.76 27.15 20.59
C LYS A 90 -10.24 27.45 21.99
N ARG A 91 -10.12 26.49 22.93
CA ARG A 91 -10.51 26.68 24.34
C ARG A 91 -9.63 27.74 24.99
N VAL A 92 -8.30 27.62 24.89
CA VAL A 92 -7.37 28.59 25.46
C VAL A 92 -7.60 30.01 24.89
N ALA A 93 -7.82 30.13 23.59
CA ALA A 93 -8.09 31.44 22.97
C ALA A 93 -9.41 32.06 23.47
N ILE A 94 -10.45 31.26 23.69
CA ILE A 94 -11.74 31.71 24.22
C ILE A 94 -11.57 32.19 25.67
N GLU A 95 -10.93 31.39 26.53
CA GLU A 95 -10.70 31.71 27.93
C GLU A 95 -9.87 33.00 28.05
N PHE A 96 -8.77 33.09 27.31
CA PHE A 96 -7.93 34.29 27.25
C PHE A 96 -8.70 35.55 26.85
N LEU A 97 -9.54 35.46 25.79
CA LEU A 97 -10.32 36.62 25.32
C LEU A 97 -11.44 37.02 26.30
N ILE A 98 -12.01 36.08 27.03
CA ILE A 98 -13.06 36.37 28.05
C ILE A 98 -12.45 37.07 29.28
N GLU A 99 -11.25 36.67 29.68
CA GLU A 99 -10.55 37.23 30.82
C GLU A 99 -9.89 38.60 30.52
N HIS A 100 -9.80 38.98 29.26
CA HIS A 100 -9.15 40.24 28.85
C HIS A 100 -10.05 41.45 29.15
N GLU A 101 -9.69 42.22 30.15
CA GLU A 101 -10.49 43.32 30.70
C GLU A 101 -10.77 44.44 29.69
N GLU A 102 -10.01 44.56 28.59
CA GLU A 102 -10.18 45.59 27.56
C GLU A 102 -11.35 45.32 26.59
N LEU A 103 -11.98 44.13 26.69
CA LEU A 103 -13.03 43.71 25.76
C LEU A 103 -14.42 43.93 26.34
N ASP A 104 -15.09 44.99 25.86
CA ASP A 104 -16.55 45.17 26.01
C ASP A 104 -17.29 44.35 24.92
N VAL A 105 -17.04 43.04 24.87
CA VAL A 105 -17.61 42.12 23.87
C VAL A 105 -18.35 40.99 24.56
N SER A 106 -19.57 40.72 24.06
CA SER A 106 -20.36 39.58 24.62
C SER A 106 -19.72 38.21 24.32
N VAL A 107 -19.78 37.27 25.28
CA VAL A 107 -19.26 35.90 25.14
C VAL A 107 -19.71 35.22 23.84
N PRO A 108 -20.97 35.31 23.35
CA PRO A 108 -21.36 34.73 22.07
C PRO A 108 -20.60 35.27 20.86
N LYS A 109 -20.15 36.55 20.91
CA LYS A 109 -19.34 37.13 19.86
C LYS A 109 -17.93 36.57 19.88
N VAL A 110 -17.34 36.40 21.06
CA VAL A 110 -16.01 35.78 21.22
C VAL A 110 -16.03 34.36 20.67
N LEU A 111 -16.99 33.56 21.09
CA LEU A 111 -17.14 32.17 20.60
C LEU A 111 -17.23 32.08 19.09
N ARG A 112 -18.11 32.91 18.48
CA ARG A 112 -18.30 32.93 17.02
C ARG A 112 -17.00 33.33 16.31
N HIS A 113 -16.30 34.34 16.82
CA HIS A 113 -15.09 34.83 16.19
C HIS A 113 -13.96 33.77 16.22
N VAL A 114 -13.77 33.11 17.35
CA VAL A 114 -12.78 32.02 17.46
C VAL A 114 -13.19 30.83 16.57
N ASP A 115 -14.47 30.52 16.47
CA ASP A 115 -14.98 29.49 15.54
C ASP A 115 -14.68 29.82 14.07
N GLU A 116 -14.92 31.08 13.68
CA GLU A 116 -14.65 31.57 12.31
C GLU A 116 -13.13 31.50 11.97
N LEU A 117 -12.25 31.65 12.94
CA LEU A 117 -10.79 31.56 12.75
C LEU A 117 -10.30 30.12 12.71
N VAL A 118 -10.78 29.27 13.61
CA VAL A 118 -10.23 27.93 13.81
C VAL A 118 -10.86 26.85 12.92
N ASN A 119 -12.18 26.93 12.67
CA ASN A 119 -12.87 25.90 11.88
C ASN A 119 -12.34 25.75 10.44
N PRO A 120 -11.95 26.81 9.69
CA PRO A 120 -11.34 26.64 8.37
C PRO A 120 -10.02 25.85 8.45
N ILE A 121 -9.21 26.08 9.48
CA ILE A 121 -7.94 25.37 9.70
C ILE A 121 -8.21 23.89 9.97
N ILE A 122 -9.19 23.59 10.82
CA ILE A 122 -9.61 22.19 11.08
C ILE A 122 -10.05 21.51 9.79
N ASN A 123 -10.91 22.17 9.00
CA ASN A 123 -11.42 21.60 7.76
C ASN A 123 -10.32 21.35 6.74
N GLN A 124 -9.39 22.29 6.56
CA GLN A 124 -8.26 22.09 5.66
C GLN A 124 -7.37 20.94 6.16
N LEU A 125 -7.00 20.93 7.44
CA LEU A 125 -6.20 19.85 8.03
C LEU A 125 -6.83 18.47 7.80
N VAL A 126 -8.14 18.34 8.03
CA VAL A 126 -8.87 17.08 7.80
C VAL A 126 -8.86 16.69 6.33
N ASN A 127 -9.07 17.63 5.42
CA ASN A 127 -9.07 17.37 3.98
C ASN A 127 -7.68 16.94 3.49
N GLU A 128 -6.62 17.66 3.87
CA GLU A 128 -5.24 17.33 3.50
C GLU A 128 -4.82 15.97 4.08
N TYR A 129 -5.15 15.74 5.35
CA TYR A 129 -4.85 14.45 6.00
C TYR A 129 -5.55 13.30 5.30
N SER A 130 -6.84 13.46 4.98
CA SER A 130 -7.63 12.42 4.29
C SER A 130 -7.09 12.16 2.88
N GLY A 131 -6.76 13.20 2.12
CA GLY A 131 -6.20 13.06 0.78
C GLY A 131 -4.82 12.38 0.78
N SER A 132 -3.94 12.76 1.69
CA SER A 132 -2.62 12.13 1.84
C SER A 132 -2.72 10.68 2.30
N TRP A 133 -3.65 10.37 3.20
CA TRP A 133 -3.93 8.99 3.64
C TRP A 133 -4.43 8.12 2.48
N GLU A 134 -5.39 8.61 1.70
CA GLU A 134 -5.90 7.91 0.51
C GLU A 134 -4.80 7.62 -0.50
N ASN A 135 -3.92 8.59 -0.76
CA ASN A 135 -2.75 8.41 -1.62
C ASN A 135 -1.78 7.35 -1.08
N THR A 136 -1.48 7.39 0.22
CA THR A 136 -0.59 6.41 0.86
C THR A 136 -1.16 4.99 0.77
N VAL A 137 -2.45 4.81 1.08
CA VAL A 137 -3.14 3.52 0.97
C VAL A 137 -3.18 3.04 -0.48
N SER A 138 -3.42 3.95 -1.44
CA SER A 138 -3.42 3.62 -2.86
C SER A 138 -2.05 3.14 -3.34
N LEU A 139 -0.96 3.84 -2.97
CA LEU A 139 0.41 3.43 -3.29
C LEU A 139 0.78 2.08 -2.67
N GLN A 140 0.40 1.85 -1.41
CA GLN A 140 0.61 0.55 -0.75
C GLN A 140 -0.18 -0.56 -1.45
N ARG A 141 -1.42 -0.29 -1.87
CA ARG A 141 -2.24 -1.23 -2.63
C ARG A 141 -1.59 -1.59 -3.97
N VAL A 142 -1.11 -0.61 -4.72
CA VAL A 142 -0.39 -0.83 -5.99
C VAL A 142 0.86 -1.67 -5.77
N ALA A 143 1.69 -1.33 -4.78
CA ALA A 143 2.90 -2.10 -4.46
C ALA A 143 2.58 -3.55 -4.06
N LEU A 144 1.53 -3.78 -3.27
CA LEU A 144 1.06 -5.12 -2.92
C LEU A 144 0.50 -5.88 -4.13
N GLN A 145 -0.16 -5.19 -5.05
CA GLN A 145 -0.66 -5.79 -6.30
C GLN A 145 0.49 -6.23 -7.20
N GLU A 146 1.53 -5.41 -7.39
CA GLU A 146 2.72 -5.75 -8.18
C GLU A 146 3.42 -7.01 -7.64
N LEU A 147 3.43 -7.21 -6.31
CA LEU A 147 3.99 -8.41 -5.68
C LEU A 147 3.03 -9.62 -5.69
N SER A 148 1.76 -9.42 -6.03
CA SER A 148 0.72 -10.45 -5.85
C SER A 148 0.70 -11.54 -6.92
N ALA A 149 1.29 -11.31 -8.10
CA ALA A 149 1.36 -12.27 -9.20
C ALA A 149 2.64 -12.06 -10.03
N PRO A 150 3.85 -12.22 -9.45
CA PRO A 150 5.09 -12.05 -10.17
C PRO A 150 5.28 -13.21 -11.17
N LEU A 151 5.74 -12.89 -12.38
CA LEU A 151 6.26 -13.91 -13.29
C LEU A 151 7.75 -14.07 -13.06
N ILE A 152 8.16 -15.23 -12.56
CA ILE A 152 9.52 -15.52 -12.11
C ILE A 152 10.22 -16.37 -13.17
N PRO A 153 11.28 -15.89 -13.83
CA PRO A 153 12.11 -16.71 -14.69
C PRO A 153 12.92 -17.69 -13.81
N VAL A 154 12.72 -18.99 -14.05
CA VAL A 154 13.39 -20.06 -13.26
C VAL A 154 14.49 -20.74 -14.05
N MET A 155 14.38 -20.76 -15.37
CA MET A 155 15.40 -21.18 -16.32
C MET A 155 15.22 -20.44 -17.64
N ASP A 156 16.16 -20.58 -18.57
CA ASP A 156 16.00 -20.07 -19.91
C ASP A 156 14.70 -20.61 -20.52
N ASN A 157 13.87 -19.69 -21.04
CA ASN A 157 12.58 -19.97 -21.66
C ASN A 157 11.49 -20.56 -20.74
N ILE A 158 11.74 -20.74 -19.43
CA ILE A 158 10.78 -21.27 -18.46
C ILE A 158 10.51 -20.26 -17.34
N THR A 159 9.25 -19.92 -17.16
CA THR A 159 8.80 -19.00 -16.12
C THR A 159 7.73 -19.63 -15.24
N VAL A 160 7.61 -19.16 -14.00
CA VAL A 160 6.61 -19.59 -13.04
C VAL A 160 5.83 -18.39 -12.52
N MET A 161 4.52 -18.48 -12.50
CA MET A 161 3.62 -17.53 -11.85
C MET A 161 2.92 -18.20 -10.67
N PRO A 162 3.38 -18.00 -9.43
CA PRO A 162 2.69 -18.52 -8.26
C PRO A 162 1.48 -17.63 -7.93
N LEU A 163 0.29 -18.22 -7.83
CA LEU A 163 -0.93 -17.54 -7.41
C LEU A 163 -1.29 -17.95 -5.98
N ILE A 164 -1.37 -16.97 -5.08
CA ILE A 164 -1.64 -17.19 -3.65
C ILE A 164 -2.81 -16.31 -3.21
N GLY A 165 -3.74 -16.87 -2.44
CA GLY A 165 -4.91 -16.17 -1.92
C GLY A 165 -6.08 -16.10 -2.91
N THR A 166 -7.10 -15.31 -2.58
CA THR A 166 -8.32 -15.18 -3.38
C THR A 166 -8.07 -14.40 -4.67
N ILE A 167 -8.71 -14.80 -5.74
CA ILE A 167 -8.67 -14.12 -7.03
C ILE A 167 -10.04 -13.51 -7.26
N ASP A 168 -10.10 -12.18 -7.29
CA ASP A 168 -11.26 -11.40 -7.73
C ASP A 168 -11.07 -10.91 -9.17
N THR A 169 -12.06 -10.21 -9.71
CA THR A 169 -12.04 -9.74 -11.10
C THR A 169 -10.90 -8.74 -11.38
N GLU A 170 -10.60 -7.85 -10.44
CA GLU A 170 -9.53 -6.86 -10.58
C GLU A 170 -8.17 -7.55 -10.60
N ARG A 171 -7.95 -8.45 -9.64
CA ARG A 171 -6.73 -9.24 -9.56
C ARG A 171 -6.54 -10.19 -10.75
N ALA A 172 -7.63 -10.77 -11.26
CA ALA A 172 -7.57 -11.61 -12.47
C ALA A 172 -7.10 -10.82 -13.70
N LYS A 173 -7.55 -9.57 -13.86
CA LYS A 173 -7.08 -8.68 -14.92
C LYS A 173 -5.58 -8.39 -14.78
N PHE A 174 -5.14 -8.08 -13.56
CA PHE A 174 -3.73 -7.81 -13.28
C PHE A 174 -2.84 -9.05 -13.51
N ILE A 175 -3.30 -10.24 -13.12
CA ILE A 175 -2.63 -11.52 -13.41
C ILE A 175 -2.44 -11.69 -14.91
N MET A 176 -3.48 -11.41 -15.71
CA MET A 176 -3.44 -11.50 -17.17
C MET A 176 -2.40 -10.54 -17.77
N GLU A 177 -2.43 -9.27 -17.36
CA GLU A 177 -1.51 -8.25 -17.84
C GLU A 177 -0.05 -8.63 -17.51
N ASN A 178 0.25 -8.95 -16.26
CA ASN A 178 1.60 -9.37 -15.83
C ASN A 178 2.08 -10.65 -16.52
N LEU A 179 1.17 -11.58 -16.75
CA LEU A 179 1.48 -12.83 -17.43
C LEU A 179 1.94 -12.56 -18.87
N LEU A 180 1.18 -11.78 -19.63
CA LEU A 180 1.47 -11.49 -21.03
C LEU A 180 2.75 -10.65 -21.19
N ASP A 181 2.87 -9.59 -20.39
CA ASP A 181 4.06 -8.73 -20.39
C ASP A 181 5.32 -9.52 -19.99
N GLY A 182 5.19 -10.34 -18.95
CA GLY A 182 6.29 -11.15 -18.46
C GLY A 182 6.73 -12.25 -19.44
N VAL A 183 5.79 -12.89 -20.15
CA VAL A 183 6.10 -13.87 -21.19
C VAL A 183 6.93 -13.23 -22.30
N ILE A 184 6.54 -12.05 -22.75
CA ILE A 184 7.27 -11.31 -23.80
C ILE A 184 8.64 -10.88 -23.27
N LYS A 185 8.68 -10.29 -22.07
CA LYS A 185 9.91 -9.77 -21.45
C LYS A 185 10.97 -10.85 -21.24
N HIS A 186 10.55 -12.04 -20.83
CA HIS A 186 11.45 -13.15 -20.50
C HIS A 186 11.62 -14.16 -21.64
N HIS A 187 11.02 -13.90 -22.81
CA HIS A 187 11.02 -14.81 -23.96
C HIS A 187 10.62 -16.25 -23.56
N ALA A 188 9.60 -16.36 -22.68
CA ALA A 188 9.20 -17.64 -22.12
C ALA A 188 8.52 -18.51 -23.17
N GLU A 189 9.05 -19.71 -23.42
CA GLU A 189 8.40 -20.73 -24.25
C GLU A 189 7.37 -21.52 -23.42
N VAL A 190 7.66 -21.71 -22.14
CA VAL A 190 6.79 -22.42 -21.21
C VAL A 190 6.53 -21.59 -19.96
N VAL A 191 5.27 -21.48 -19.59
CA VAL A 191 4.82 -20.80 -18.36
C VAL A 191 4.08 -21.77 -17.45
N LEU A 192 4.54 -21.88 -16.21
CA LEU A 192 3.84 -22.64 -15.17
C LEU A 192 2.98 -21.68 -14.34
N ILE A 193 1.66 -21.88 -14.36
CA ILE A 193 0.74 -21.16 -13.47
C ILE A 193 0.45 -22.06 -12.28
N ASP A 194 0.95 -21.70 -11.09
CA ASP A 194 0.77 -22.48 -9.87
C ASP A 194 -0.39 -21.92 -9.04
N ILE A 195 -1.46 -22.70 -8.97
CA ILE A 195 -2.68 -22.38 -8.21
C ILE A 195 -2.76 -23.12 -6.87
N THR A 196 -1.70 -23.74 -6.41
CA THR A 196 -1.66 -24.45 -5.11
C THR A 196 -2.12 -23.56 -3.96
N GLY A 197 -1.74 -22.28 -4.00
CA GLY A 197 -2.06 -21.27 -2.98
C GLY A 197 -3.43 -20.60 -3.12
N VAL A 198 -4.24 -20.99 -4.11
CA VAL A 198 -5.59 -20.43 -4.32
C VAL A 198 -6.61 -21.24 -3.50
N PRO A 199 -7.27 -20.66 -2.48
CA PRO A 199 -8.12 -21.43 -1.57
C PRO A 199 -9.42 -21.91 -2.21
N VAL A 200 -10.03 -21.09 -3.06
CA VAL A 200 -11.31 -21.37 -3.73
C VAL A 200 -11.22 -20.92 -5.18
N VAL A 201 -11.72 -21.76 -6.08
CA VAL A 201 -11.89 -21.43 -7.50
C VAL A 201 -13.37 -21.56 -7.82
N ASP A 202 -14.04 -20.43 -7.95
CA ASP A 202 -15.40 -20.35 -8.48
C ASP A 202 -15.41 -20.31 -10.01
N THR A 203 -16.60 -20.19 -10.59
CA THR A 203 -16.79 -20.12 -12.06
C THR A 203 -16.02 -18.96 -12.68
N MET A 204 -16.04 -17.81 -12.05
CA MET A 204 -15.40 -16.59 -12.55
C MET A 204 -13.87 -16.74 -12.54
N VAL A 205 -13.31 -17.21 -11.43
CA VAL A 205 -11.86 -17.46 -11.28
C VAL A 205 -11.37 -18.50 -12.29
N ALA A 206 -12.12 -19.61 -12.44
CA ALA A 206 -11.78 -20.65 -13.41
C ALA A 206 -11.76 -20.09 -14.85
N HIS A 207 -12.76 -19.27 -15.20
CA HIS A 207 -12.82 -18.61 -16.50
C HIS A 207 -11.62 -17.70 -16.75
N HIS A 208 -11.23 -16.88 -15.77
CA HIS A 208 -10.07 -16.00 -15.89
C HIS A 208 -8.74 -16.76 -16.04
N ILE A 209 -8.54 -17.84 -15.28
CA ILE A 209 -7.33 -18.68 -15.42
C ILE A 209 -7.23 -19.26 -16.83
N ILE A 210 -8.35 -19.70 -17.40
CA ILE A 210 -8.36 -20.26 -18.75
C ILE A 210 -8.11 -19.18 -19.80
N GLN A 211 -8.73 -18.01 -19.66
CA GLN A 211 -8.47 -16.88 -20.54
C GLN A 211 -6.98 -16.51 -20.53
N ALA A 212 -6.34 -16.52 -19.35
CA ALA A 212 -4.92 -16.26 -19.22
C ALA A 212 -4.07 -17.32 -19.96
N ALA A 213 -4.40 -18.60 -19.80
CA ALA A 213 -3.71 -19.68 -20.49
C ALA A 213 -3.91 -19.64 -22.02
N GLU A 214 -5.12 -19.29 -22.49
CA GLU A 214 -5.39 -19.09 -23.93
C GLU A 214 -4.62 -17.91 -24.51
N ALA A 215 -4.54 -16.80 -23.77
CA ALA A 215 -3.80 -15.62 -24.21
C ALA A 215 -2.30 -15.92 -24.35
N VAL A 216 -1.70 -16.62 -23.38
CA VAL A 216 -0.30 -17.11 -23.47
C VAL A 216 -0.09 -17.98 -24.70
N ARG A 217 -1.02 -18.89 -25.01
CA ARG A 217 -0.95 -19.73 -26.20
C ARG A 217 -1.01 -18.94 -27.51
N LEU A 218 -1.83 -17.88 -27.53
CA LEU A 218 -1.95 -17.03 -28.74
C LEU A 218 -0.68 -16.26 -29.05
N ILE A 219 0.14 -15.95 -28.05
CA ILE A 219 1.46 -15.33 -28.25
C ILE A 219 2.59 -16.34 -28.48
N GLY A 220 2.25 -17.63 -28.65
CA GLY A 220 3.19 -18.68 -29.04
C GLY A 220 3.84 -19.46 -27.90
N SER A 221 3.46 -19.20 -26.63
CA SER A 221 4.01 -19.91 -25.47
C SER A 221 3.06 -21.01 -24.99
N THR A 222 3.60 -22.00 -24.27
CA THR A 222 2.80 -23.08 -23.69
C THR A 222 2.52 -22.80 -22.23
N CYS A 223 1.25 -22.84 -21.81
CA CYS A 223 0.86 -22.74 -20.42
C CYS A 223 0.66 -24.09 -19.78
N ILE A 224 1.30 -24.36 -18.65
CA ILE A 224 1.10 -25.57 -17.82
C ILE A 224 0.43 -25.13 -16.51
N LEU A 225 -0.76 -25.65 -16.24
CA LEU A 225 -1.45 -25.38 -14.98
C LEU A 225 -1.06 -26.41 -13.93
N VAL A 226 -0.57 -25.98 -12.77
CA VAL A 226 -0.10 -26.88 -11.71
C VAL A 226 -0.80 -26.59 -10.39
N GLY A 227 -0.83 -27.60 -9.50
CA GLY A 227 -1.40 -27.46 -8.16
C GLY A 227 -2.92 -27.51 -8.10
N ILE A 228 -3.58 -28.10 -9.11
CA ILE A 228 -5.03 -28.30 -9.09
C ILE A 228 -5.40 -29.29 -8.00
N ARG A 229 -6.10 -28.82 -6.98
CA ARG A 229 -6.63 -29.65 -5.90
C ARG A 229 -7.91 -30.39 -6.33
N PRO A 230 -8.27 -31.51 -5.71
CA PRO A 230 -9.46 -32.29 -6.07
C PRO A 230 -10.75 -31.48 -6.09
N GLU A 231 -10.93 -30.57 -5.14
CA GLU A 231 -12.10 -29.70 -5.02
C GLU A 231 -12.19 -28.73 -6.22
N ILE A 232 -11.05 -28.20 -6.64
CA ILE A 232 -10.93 -27.31 -7.80
C ILE A 232 -11.20 -28.09 -9.08
N ALA A 233 -10.63 -29.29 -9.21
CA ALA A 233 -10.87 -30.16 -10.37
C ALA A 233 -12.35 -30.50 -10.52
N GLN A 234 -13.04 -30.83 -9.42
CA GLN A 234 -14.48 -31.11 -9.43
C GLN A 234 -15.30 -29.87 -9.86
N THR A 235 -14.94 -28.70 -9.37
CA THR A 235 -15.57 -27.43 -9.77
C THR A 235 -15.42 -27.20 -11.28
N ILE A 236 -14.20 -27.33 -11.81
CA ILE A 236 -13.90 -27.13 -13.24
C ILE A 236 -14.71 -28.10 -14.11
N VAL A 237 -14.78 -29.36 -13.72
CA VAL A 237 -15.57 -30.38 -14.45
C VAL A 237 -17.07 -30.07 -14.41
N ASN A 238 -17.59 -29.68 -13.24
CA ASN A 238 -19.00 -29.32 -13.09
C ASN A 238 -19.41 -28.09 -13.91
N LEU A 239 -18.46 -27.20 -14.17
CA LEU A 239 -18.65 -25.99 -14.99
C LEU A 239 -18.56 -26.28 -16.49
N GLY A 240 -18.24 -27.53 -16.90
CA GLY A 240 -18.07 -27.92 -18.30
C GLY A 240 -16.87 -27.26 -18.98
N ILE A 241 -15.87 -26.82 -18.20
CA ILE A 241 -14.68 -26.14 -18.70
C ILE A 241 -13.71 -27.16 -19.27
N ASP A 242 -13.34 -27.02 -20.55
CA ASP A 242 -12.40 -27.89 -21.25
C ASP A 242 -10.95 -27.48 -20.99
N LEU A 243 -10.27 -28.24 -20.13
CA LEU A 243 -8.82 -28.09 -19.88
C LEU A 243 -7.96 -28.98 -20.79
N SER A 244 -8.54 -29.74 -21.73
CA SER A 244 -7.77 -30.65 -22.61
C SER A 244 -6.71 -29.93 -23.47
N LYS A 245 -6.90 -28.64 -23.68
CA LYS A 245 -5.98 -27.79 -24.45
C LYS A 245 -4.73 -27.38 -23.67
N PHE A 246 -4.71 -27.56 -22.36
CA PHE A 246 -3.62 -27.13 -21.50
C PHE A 246 -3.07 -28.32 -20.72
N PRO A 247 -1.73 -28.57 -20.74
CA PRO A 247 -1.12 -29.52 -19.87
C PRO A 247 -1.41 -29.17 -18.38
N THR A 248 -1.85 -30.15 -17.62
CA THR A 248 -2.10 -29.99 -16.20
C THR A 248 -1.26 -30.97 -15.40
N LYS A 249 -0.70 -30.51 -14.27
CA LYS A 249 0.09 -31.37 -13.38
C LYS A 249 -0.32 -31.15 -11.92
N SER A 250 -0.20 -32.19 -11.12
CA SER A 250 -0.64 -32.15 -9.71
C SER A 250 0.28 -31.33 -8.79
N SER A 251 1.49 -30.98 -9.22
CA SER A 251 2.44 -30.20 -8.44
C SER A 251 3.39 -29.41 -9.33
N LEU A 252 3.96 -28.33 -8.76
CA LEU A 252 4.96 -27.50 -9.44
C LEU A 252 6.17 -28.33 -9.90
N ARG A 253 6.64 -29.29 -9.08
CA ARG A 253 7.75 -30.20 -9.44
C ARG A 253 7.45 -30.95 -10.73
N LYS A 254 6.28 -31.59 -10.85
CA LYS A 254 5.90 -32.34 -12.05
C LYS A 254 5.70 -31.42 -13.27
N GLY A 255 5.15 -30.22 -13.03
CA GLY A 255 5.02 -29.22 -14.08
C GLY A 255 6.36 -28.79 -14.62
N PHE A 256 7.33 -28.54 -13.72
CA PHE A 256 8.68 -28.13 -14.07
C PHE A 256 9.42 -29.22 -14.86
N THR A 257 9.34 -30.49 -14.46
CA THR A 257 9.88 -31.61 -15.25
C THR A 257 9.31 -31.62 -16.68
N THR A 258 7.98 -31.43 -16.82
CA THR A 258 7.35 -31.36 -18.14
C THR A 258 7.80 -30.13 -18.94
N ALA A 259 8.02 -28.99 -18.29
CA ALA A 259 8.53 -27.79 -18.94
C ALA A 259 9.96 -28.01 -19.48
N LEU A 260 10.83 -28.68 -18.72
CA LEU A 260 12.16 -29.06 -19.18
C LEU A 260 12.13 -29.97 -20.41
N GLU A 261 11.27 -31.00 -20.41
CA GLU A 261 11.06 -31.87 -21.57
C GLU A 261 10.62 -31.09 -22.81
N MET A 262 9.70 -30.11 -22.65
CA MET A 262 9.20 -29.30 -23.75
C MET A 262 10.23 -28.32 -24.32
N THR A 263 11.19 -27.89 -23.51
CA THR A 263 12.26 -26.96 -23.90
C THR A 263 13.59 -27.71 -24.24
N ASN A 264 13.57 -29.04 -24.33
CA ASN A 264 14.75 -29.88 -24.56
C ASN A 264 15.88 -29.63 -23.54
N GLN A 265 15.50 -29.43 -22.29
CA GLN A 265 16.44 -29.18 -21.16
C GLN A 265 16.36 -30.32 -20.16
N MET A 266 17.43 -30.58 -19.44
CA MET A 266 17.47 -31.56 -18.34
C MET A 266 18.31 -31.06 -17.19
N ILE A 267 17.98 -31.50 -15.97
CA ILE A 267 18.80 -31.28 -14.80
C ILE A 267 19.71 -32.48 -14.63
N VAL A 268 21.02 -32.27 -14.72
CA VAL A 268 22.05 -33.29 -14.49
C VAL A 268 22.63 -33.10 -13.10
N GLN A 269 22.60 -34.14 -12.26
CA GLN A 269 23.34 -34.12 -10.99
C GLN A 269 24.80 -34.49 -11.28
N THR A 270 25.68 -33.52 -11.22
CA THR A 270 27.13 -33.77 -11.20
C THR A 270 27.53 -34.08 -9.76
N ASN A 271 27.92 -35.34 -9.50
CA ASN A 271 28.65 -35.64 -8.28
C ASN A 271 30.04 -34.95 -8.41
N SER A 272 30.42 -34.20 -7.39
CA SER A 272 31.57 -33.29 -7.32
C SER A 272 32.96 -33.99 -7.31
N GLU A 273 33.08 -35.15 -7.90
CA GLU A 273 34.38 -35.81 -8.21
C GLU A 273 34.46 -35.96 -9.72
N GLU A 274 35.15 -35.02 -10.35
CA GLU A 274 35.77 -35.03 -11.70
C GLU A 274 35.14 -35.97 -12.77
N GLN A 275 33.84 -35.93 -13.00
CA GLN A 275 33.31 -36.48 -14.25
C GLN A 275 33.34 -35.40 -15.32
N THR A 276 34.20 -35.60 -16.29
CA THR A 276 34.34 -34.75 -17.48
C THR A 276 32.99 -34.78 -18.26
N ILE A 277 32.62 -33.65 -18.88
CA ILE A 277 31.43 -33.53 -19.73
C ILE A 277 31.36 -34.68 -20.77
N GLU A 278 32.48 -35.16 -21.24
CA GLU A 278 32.61 -36.28 -22.17
C GLU A 278 32.08 -37.62 -21.60
N GLU A 279 32.30 -37.91 -20.30
CA GLU A 279 31.79 -39.14 -19.66
C GLU A 279 30.27 -39.07 -19.45
N LEU A 280 29.72 -37.88 -19.27
CA LEU A 280 28.30 -37.64 -19.19
C LEU A 280 27.58 -37.83 -20.53
N ILE A 281 28.17 -37.34 -21.62
CA ILE A 281 27.68 -37.54 -23.00
C ILE A 281 27.67 -39.04 -23.35
N ASP A 282 28.76 -39.76 -23.06
CA ASP A 282 28.87 -41.22 -23.27
C ASP A 282 27.83 -42.01 -22.47
N SER A 283 27.42 -41.56 -21.27
CA SER A 283 26.41 -42.23 -20.46
C SER A 283 24.99 -42.02 -21.00
N LEU A 284 24.72 -40.87 -21.66
CA LEU A 284 23.44 -40.54 -22.30
C LEU A 284 23.24 -41.34 -23.58
N ASP A 285 24.26 -41.43 -24.43
CA ASP A 285 24.24 -42.22 -25.68
C ASP A 285 23.98 -43.70 -25.44
N ARG A 286 24.44 -44.24 -24.30
CA ARG A 286 24.14 -45.63 -23.89
C ARG A 286 22.74 -45.87 -23.40
N SER A 287 22.09 -44.86 -22.87
CA SER A 287 20.67 -44.98 -22.37
C SER A 287 19.65 -44.95 -23.49
N GLU A 288 19.99 -44.38 -24.68
CA GLU A 288 19.10 -44.39 -25.86
C GLU A 288 19.12 -45.68 -26.70
N GLN A 289 20.10 -46.60 -26.40
CA GLN A 289 20.23 -47.85 -27.12
C GLN A 289 19.72 -49.07 -26.37
N SER A 290 19.08 -48.90 -25.19
CA SER A 290 18.44 -49.97 -24.39
C SER A 290 16.95 -49.84 -24.36
#